data_3da5d0d9dcd52c9d7e3720f03cd5685f
#
_entry.id   3da5d0d9dcd52c9d7e3720f03cd5685f
#
_cell.length_a   1.000
_cell.length_b   1.000
_cell.length_c   1.000
_cell.angle_alpha   90.00
_cell.angle_beta   90.00
_cell.angle_gamma   90.00
#
_symmetry.space_group_name_H-M   'P 1'
#
loop_
_entity.id
_entity.type
_entity.pdbx_description
1 polymer ?
#
loop_
_entity_poly.entity_id
_entity_poly.type
_entity_poly.pdbx_seq_one_letter_code
_entity_poly.pdbx_strand_id
1 'polypeptide(L)'
;LFAPWMGALALPLAFLAVMRLLQDKEVEREVVAKARGYLGEARVGRVLEALPSPWRVFHDVDLGGENADHVVVGPAGVFNVEVKNYTGLIRATPQGLWVRGERRDDLVRQAWRQAHKLRELLGVEVEPLLVFVGGRLEGRRVGRLPVLPPEEVGAYLRGLPARLSFTEAQRVSKLLEGRVR
;
A
#
# COMPACT_ATOMS: atom_id res chain seq x y z
N LEU A 1 34.05 -1.54 53.74
CA LEU A 1 34.01 -2.87 53.13
C LEU A 1 32.93 -2.92 52.07
N PHE A 2 33.26 -2.56 50.82
CA PHE A 2 32.35 -2.72 49.65
C PHE A 2 32.35 -4.21 49.27
N ALA A 3 31.17 -4.81 49.26
CA ALA A 3 31.04 -6.22 48.90
C ALA A 3 31.29 -6.42 47.38
N PRO A 4 32.26 -7.22 46.94
CA PRO A 4 32.68 -7.35 45.54
C PRO A 4 31.58 -7.90 44.58
N TRP A 5 30.52 -8.49 45.13
CA TRP A 5 29.38 -9.03 44.38
C TRP A 5 28.35 -7.96 43.88
N MET A 6 28.38 -6.73 44.40
CA MET A 6 27.51 -5.67 43.95
C MET A 6 27.84 -5.23 42.51
N GLY A 7 29.08 -5.37 42.06
CA GLY A 7 29.47 -5.11 40.67
C GLY A 7 29.02 -6.19 39.68
N ALA A 8 28.89 -7.42 40.16
CA ALA A 8 28.52 -8.55 39.31
C ALA A 8 27.05 -8.52 38.81
N LEU A 9 26.15 -7.82 39.57
CA LEU A 9 24.74 -7.65 39.18
C LEU A 9 24.48 -6.36 38.42
N ALA A 10 25.37 -5.38 38.48
CA ALA A 10 25.18 -4.09 37.81
C ALA A 10 25.23 -4.22 36.26
N LEU A 11 26.11 -5.04 35.73
CA LEU A 11 26.25 -5.28 34.28
C LEU A 11 25.03 -5.96 33.66
N PRO A 12 24.49 -7.08 34.22
CA PRO A 12 23.26 -7.70 33.70
C PRO A 12 22.04 -6.78 33.80
N LEU A 13 21.90 -6.01 34.86
CA LEU A 13 20.80 -5.07 35.05
C LEU A 13 20.89 -3.90 34.04
N ALA A 14 22.08 -3.35 33.84
CA ALA A 14 22.31 -2.33 32.82
C ALA A 14 22.03 -2.88 31.40
N PHE A 15 22.47 -4.10 31.10
CA PHE A 15 22.16 -4.79 29.83
C PHE A 15 20.65 -4.96 29.63
N LEU A 16 19.93 -5.45 30.64
CA LEU A 16 18.47 -5.60 30.59
C LEU A 16 17.77 -4.26 30.40
N ALA A 17 18.20 -3.19 31.06
CA ALA A 17 17.65 -1.85 30.90
C ALA A 17 17.88 -1.32 29.48
N VAL A 18 19.08 -1.50 28.91
CA VAL A 18 19.38 -1.12 27.53
C VAL A 18 18.55 -1.92 26.54
N MET A 19 18.43 -3.23 26.73
CA MET A 19 17.60 -4.09 25.86
C MET A 19 16.12 -3.66 25.91
N ARG A 20 15.60 -3.31 27.08
CA ARG A 20 14.23 -2.82 27.23
C ARG A 20 14.01 -1.48 26.52
N LEU A 21 14.95 -0.54 26.67
CA LEU A 21 14.91 0.75 25.96
C LEU A 21 14.98 0.60 24.43
N LEU A 22 15.74 -0.39 23.94
CA LEU A 22 15.80 -0.68 22.50
C LEU A 22 14.50 -1.30 22.01
N GLN A 23 13.89 -2.21 22.76
CA GLN A 23 12.58 -2.79 22.44
C GLN A 23 11.47 -1.74 22.44
N ASP A 24 11.44 -0.84 23.44
CA ASP A 24 10.44 0.24 23.50
C ASP A 24 10.52 1.17 22.29
N LYS A 25 11.74 1.50 21.82
CA LYS A 25 11.95 2.30 20.60
C LYS A 25 11.54 1.56 19.32
N GLU A 26 11.71 0.25 19.27
CA GLU A 26 11.32 -0.56 18.12
C GLU A 26 9.78 -0.64 18.02
N VAL A 27 9.10 -0.87 19.14
CA VAL A 27 7.63 -0.84 19.24
C VAL A 27 7.08 0.52 18.86
N GLU A 28 7.68 1.61 19.34
CA GLU A 28 7.27 2.97 18.98
C GLU A 28 7.42 3.24 17.48
N ARG A 29 8.53 2.82 16.87
CA ARG A 29 8.75 2.94 15.42
C ARG A 29 7.72 2.15 14.61
N GLU A 30 7.39 0.94 15.05
CA GLU A 30 6.39 0.10 14.39
C GLU A 30 5.00 0.74 14.47
N VAL A 31 4.59 1.24 15.64
CA VAL A 31 3.31 1.94 15.82
C VAL A 31 3.23 3.17 14.93
N VAL A 32 4.29 3.99 14.89
CA VAL A 32 4.34 5.19 14.04
C VAL A 32 4.30 4.81 12.55
N ALA A 33 4.98 3.73 12.14
CA ALA A 33 4.95 3.26 10.76
C ALA A 33 3.55 2.77 10.35
N LYS A 34 2.87 1.99 11.20
CA LYS A 34 1.49 1.56 10.98
C LYS A 34 0.51 2.73 10.91
N ALA A 35 0.63 3.69 11.84
CA ALA A 35 -0.21 4.89 11.82
C ALA A 35 -0.01 5.72 10.52
N ARG A 36 1.23 5.85 10.03
CA ARG A 36 1.50 6.51 8.74
C ARG A 36 0.90 5.74 7.56
N GLY A 37 0.98 4.40 7.57
CA GLY A 37 0.33 3.55 6.56
C GLY A 37 -1.16 3.86 6.50
N TYR A 38 -1.84 3.72 7.61
CA TYR A 38 -3.29 3.98 7.72
C TYR A 38 -3.70 5.40 7.26
N LEU A 39 -2.95 6.44 7.66
CA LEU A 39 -3.22 7.81 7.21
C LEU A 39 -3.03 7.98 5.69
N GLY A 40 -2.06 7.26 5.11
CA GLY A 40 -1.85 7.24 3.67
C GLY A 40 -3.02 6.61 2.93
N GLU A 41 -3.44 5.42 3.35
CA GLU A 41 -4.60 4.70 2.80
C GLU A 41 -5.88 5.53 2.92
N ALA A 42 -6.17 6.09 4.10
CA ALA A 42 -7.33 6.95 4.31
C ALA A 42 -7.33 8.20 3.40
N ARG A 43 -6.15 8.77 3.09
CA ARG A 43 -6.03 9.89 2.15
C ARG A 43 -6.36 9.46 0.73
N VAL A 44 -5.81 8.33 0.27
CA VAL A 44 -6.08 7.79 -1.06
C VAL A 44 -7.54 7.36 -1.18
N GLY A 45 -8.09 6.69 -0.16
CA GLY A 45 -9.49 6.29 -0.10
C GLY A 45 -10.44 7.46 -0.38
N ARG A 46 -10.24 8.61 0.29
CA ARG A 46 -11.04 9.83 0.04
C ARG A 46 -10.94 10.35 -1.39
N VAL A 47 -9.76 10.25 -2.01
CA VAL A 47 -9.59 10.65 -3.42
C VAL A 47 -10.35 9.71 -4.35
N LEU A 48 -10.33 8.42 -4.06
CA LEU A 48 -11.04 7.40 -4.85
C LEU A 48 -12.56 7.51 -4.67
N GLU A 49 -13.04 7.75 -3.46
CA GLU A 49 -14.48 7.95 -3.16
C GLU A 49 -15.07 9.19 -3.84
N ALA A 50 -14.24 10.16 -4.21
CA ALA A 50 -14.64 11.32 -5.00
C ALA A 50 -14.84 11.01 -6.50
N LEU A 51 -14.57 9.78 -6.96
CA LEU A 51 -14.85 9.37 -8.33
C LEU A 51 -16.38 9.39 -8.58
N PRO A 52 -16.83 9.90 -9.74
CA PRO A 52 -18.26 9.95 -10.05
C PRO A 52 -18.83 8.56 -10.32
N SER A 53 -20.15 8.39 -10.14
CA SER A 53 -20.83 7.18 -10.64
C SER A 53 -20.51 6.96 -12.14
N PRO A 54 -20.30 5.72 -12.62
CA PRO A 54 -20.54 4.46 -11.92
C PRO A 54 -19.30 3.83 -11.26
N TRP A 55 -18.29 4.61 -10.91
CA TRP A 55 -17.13 4.09 -10.18
C TRP A 55 -17.53 3.64 -8.76
N ARG A 56 -16.97 2.50 -8.34
CA ARG A 56 -17.13 1.96 -6.99
C ARG A 56 -15.78 1.65 -6.39
N VAL A 57 -15.63 1.89 -5.09
CA VAL A 57 -14.39 1.68 -4.34
C VAL A 57 -14.66 0.70 -3.21
N PHE A 58 -13.75 -0.23 -3.04
CA PHE A 58 -13.75 -1.23 -1.97
C PHE A 58 -12.43 -1.10 -1.22
N HIS A 59 -12.50 -0.98 0.08
CA HIS A 59 -11.35 -0.81 0.95
C HIS A 59 -11.04 -2.10 1.68
N ASP A 60 -9.78 -2.35 2.02
CA ASP A 60 -9.33 -3.46 2.84
C ASP A 60 -9.89 -4.83 2.38
N VAL A 61 -9.70 -5.12 1.09
CA VAL A 61 -10.27 -6.33 0.47
C VAL A 61 -9.42 -7.55 0.80
N ASP A 62 -10.04 -8.58 1.42
CA ASP A 62 -9.38 -9.83 1.79
C ASP A 62 -9.02 -10.69 0.56
N LEU A 63 -7.73 -10.98 0.40
CA LEU A 63 -7.17 -11.83 -0.67
C LEU A 63 -6.74 -13.22 -0.17
N GLY A 64 -7.09 -13.59 1.07
CA GLY A 64 -6.64 -14.83 1.69
C GLY A 64 -5.17 -14.75 2.14
N GLY A 65 -4.93 -14.17 3.33
CA GLY A 65 -3.61 -14.03 3.94
C GLY A 65 -2.90 -12.68 3.72
N GLU A 66 -3.40 -11.83 2.85
CA GLU A 66 -3.06 -10.41 2.71
C GLU A 66 -4.31 -9.64 2.26
N ASN A 67 -4.30 -8.31 2.44
CA ASN A 67 -5.39 -7.46 2.00
C ASN A 67 -4.90 -6.54 0.88
N ALA A 68 -5.82 -6.18 -0.04
CA ALA A 68 -5.61 -5.08 -0.98
C ALA A 68 -6.12 -3.79 -0.33
N ASP A 69 -5.32 -2.73 -0.34
CA ASP A 69 -5.67 -1.46 0.29
C ASP A 69 -6.98 -0.90 -0.29
N HIS A 70 -7.04 -0.81 -1.62
CA HIS A 70 -8.27 -0.42 -2.32
C HIS A 70 -8.42 -1.20 -3.64
N VAL A 71 -9.66 -1.59 -3.95
CA VAL A 71 -10.04 -2.11 -5.26
C VAL A 71 -11.06 -1.16 -5.87
N VAL A 72 -10.79 -0.68 -7.08
CA VAL A 72 -11.65 0.26 -7.79
C VAL A 72 -12.26 -0.42 -9.00
N VAL A 73 -13.58 -0.34 -9.13
CA VAL A 73 -14.34 -0.90 -10.23
C VAL A 73 -15.04 0.23 -10.98
N GLY A 74 -14.85 0.33 -12.28
CA GLY A 74 -15.46 1.35 -13.09
C GLY A 74 -15.47 1.04 -14.59
N PRO A 75 -15.91 1.97 -15.42
CA PRO A 75 -15.99 1.73 -16.88
C PRO A 75 -14.66 1.31 -17.52
N ALA A 76 -13.55 1.83 -17.01
CA ALA A 76 -12.23 1.52 -17.56
C ALA A 76 -11.69 0.14 -17.14
N GLY A 77 -12.31 -0.53 -16.15
CA GLY A 77 -11.87 -1.83 -15.66
C GLY A 77 -11.88 -1.96 -14.16
N VAL A 78 -11.09 -2.93 -13.67
CA VAL A 78 -10.86 -3.20 -12.26
C VAL A 78 -9.40 -2.90 -11.93
N PHE A 79 -9.16 -2.15 -10.85
CA PHE A 79 -7.83 -1.69 -10.46
C PHE A 79 -7.53 -2.08 -9.02
N ASN A 80 -6.36 -2.67 -8.80
CA ASN A 80 -5.77 -2.85 -7.48
C ASN A 80 -4.92 -1.62 -7.17
N VAL A 81 -5.32 -0.80 -6.21
CA VAL A 81 -4.61 0.42 -5.81
C VAL A 81 -3.87 0.14 -4.51
N GLU A 82 -2.57 -0.09 -4.63
CA GLU A 82 -1.66 -0.30 -3.51
C GLU A 82 -1.07 1.03 -3.06
N VAL A 83 -1.14 1.34 -1.77
CA VAL A 83 -0.73 2.62 -1.19
C VAL A 83 0.58 2.48 -0.43
N LYS A 84 1.49 3.40 -0.66
CA LYS A 84 2.76 3.48 0.08
C LYS A 84 2.99 4.90 0.61
N ASN A 85 3.20 5.01 1.90
CA ASN A 85 3.50 6.29 2.54
C ASN A 85 5.00 6.39 2.88
N TYR A 86 5.77 6.89 1.92
CA TYR A 86 7.22 7.13 2.07
C TYR A 86 7.55 8.61 1.99
N THR A 87 8.59 9.01 2.70
CA THR A 87 9.20 10.36 2.60
C THR A 87 10.46 10.31 1.74
N GLY A 88 10.91 11.48 1.26
CA GLY A 88 12.12 11.61 0.45
C GLY A 88 11.87 11.42 -1.05
N LEU A 89 12.93 11.15 -1.80
CA LEU A 89 12.86 11.00 -3.25
C LEU A 89 12.42 9.59 -3.64
N ILE A 90 11.38 9.52 -4.48
CA ILE A 90 10.86 8.30 -5.08
C ILE A 90 11.05 8.44 -6.58
N ARG A 91 11.77 7.50 -7.20
CA ARG A 91 12.05 7.52 -8.64
C ARG A 91 11.48 6.26 -9.29
N ALA A 92 10.49 6.46 -10.16
CA ALA A 92 9.89 5.41 -10.99
C ALA A 92 10.43 5.53 -12.42
N THR A 93 11.11 4.50 -12.90
CA THR A 93 11.65 4.42 -14.27
C THR A 93 11.24 3.11 -14.93
N PRO A 94 11.36 2.97 -16.25
CA PRO A 94 11.09 1.69 -16.91
C PRO A 94 11.90 0.51 -16.36
N GLN A 95 13.08 0.77 -15.77
CA GLN A 95 14.01 -0.23 -15.26
C GLN A 95 13.77 -0.63 -13.81
N GLY A 96 12.97 0.13 -13.05
CA GLY A 96 12.69 -0.19 -11.65
C GLY A 96 12.16 0.98 -10.83
N LEU A 97 12.00 0.70 -9.54
CA LEU A 97 11.55 1.65 -8.52
C LEU A 97 12.66 1.88 -7.49
N TRP A 98 12.94 3.13 -7.19
CA TRP A 98 13.87 3.51 -6.12
C TRP A 98 13.16 4.42 -5.11
N VAL A 99 13.39 4.15 -3.83
CA VAL A 99 12.93 4.97 -2.71
C VAL A 99 14.14 5.35 -1.88
N ARG A 100 14.44 6.64 -1.77
CA ARG A 100 15.64 7.15 -1.06
C ARG A 100 16.96 6.55 -1.55
N GLY A 101 17.05 6.24 -2.84
CA GLY A 101 18.23 5.62 -3.44
C GLY A 101 18.27 4.09 -3.35
N GLU A 102 17.40 3.46 -2.59
CA GLU A 102 17.30 2.00 -2.50
C GLU A 102 16.33 1.45 -3.54
N ARG A 103 16.70 0.35 -4.18
CA ARG A 103 15.85 -0.34 -5.15
C ARG A 103 14.74 -1.12 -4.45
N ARG A 104 13.48 -0.88 -4.85
CA ARG A 104 12.29 -1.41 -4.20
C ARG A 104 11.40 -2.21 -5.16
N ASP A 105 12.00 -3.20 -5.84
CA ASP A 105 11.25 -4.11 -6.72
C ASP A 105 10.27 -5.01 -5.94
N ASP A 106 10.43 -5.13 -4.63
CA ASP A 106 9.50 -5.80 -3.72
C ASP A 106 8.10 -5.17 -3.79
N LEU A 107 8.01 -3.83 -3.83
CA LEU A 107 6.74 -3.10 -3.93
C LEU A 107 6.07 -3.32 -5.30
N VAL A 108 6.86 -3.35 -6.36
CA VAL A 108 6.37 -3.65 -7.71
C VAL A 108 5.80 -5.07 -7.78
N ARG A 109 6.54 -6.04 -7.22
CA ARG A 109 6.07 -7.44 -7.17
C ARG A 109 4.82 -7.61 -6.31
N GLN A 110 4.70 -6.87 -5.21
CA GLN A 110 3.52 -6.89 -4.35
C GLN A 110 2.27 -6.44 -5.13
N ALA A 111 2.34 -5.28 -5.80
CA ALA A 111 1.21 -4.74 -6.57
C ALA A 111 0.74 -5.73 -7.66
N TRP A 112 1.67 -6.34 -8.40
CA TRP A 112 1.34 -7.35 -9.41
C TRP A 112 0.78 -8.63 -8.82
N ARG A 113 1.34 -9.12 -7.70
CA ARG A 113 0.85 -10.34 -7.04
C ARG A 113 -0.59 -10.18 -6.56
N GLN A 114 -0.92 -9.05 -5.94
CA GLN A 114 -2.28 -8.76 -5.49
C GLN A 114 -3.26 -8.63 -6.65
N ALA A 115 -2.88 -7.91 -7.72
CA ALA A 115 -3.70 -7.81 -8.93
C ALA A 115 -3.96 -9.19 -9.56
N HIS A 116 -2.96 -10.08 -9.56
CA HIS A 116 -3.11 -11.45 -10.05
C HIS A 116 -4.08 -12.26 -9.19
N LYS A 117 -3.97 -12.19 -7.86
CA LYS A 117 -4.94 -12.85 -6.95
C LYS A 117 -6.37 -12.33 -7.16
N LEU A 118 -6.53 -11.01 -7.30
CA LEU A 118 -7.83 -10.42 -7.60
C LEU A 118 -8.39 -10.91 -8.93
N ARG A 119 -7.55 -11.01 -9.97
CA ARG A 119 -7.95 -11.55 -11.28
C ARG A 119 -8.48 -12.98 -11.15
N GLU A 120 -7.81 -13.84 -10.40
CA GLU A 120 -8.27 -15.22 -10.14
C GLU A 120 -9.60 -15.25 -9.39
N LEU A 121 -9.78 -14.38 -8.39
CA LEU A 121 -11.00 -14.30 -7.59
C LEU A 121 -12.21 -13.74 -8.36
N LEU A 122 -11.98 -12.75 -9.23
CA LEU A 122 -13.04 -11.99 -9.89
C LEU A 122 -13.36 -12.49 -11.30
N GLY A 123 -12.43 -13.25 -11.93
CA GLY A 123 -12.56 -13.74 -13.29
C GLY A 123 -12.54 -12.65 -14.36
N VAL A 124 -11.89 -11.51 -14.06
CA VAL A 124 -11.67 -10.40 -15.00
C VAL A 124 -10.24 -9.88 -14.87
N GLU A 125 -9.75 -9.17 -15.89
CA GLU A 125 -8.44 -8.52 -15.79
C GLU A 125 -8.45 -7.44 -14.70
N VAL A 126 -7.38 -7.42 -13.88
CA VAL A 126 -7.16 -6.44 -12.83
C VAL A 126 -5.83 -5.75 -13.07
N GLU A 127 -5.85 -4.44 -13.21
CA GLU A 127 -4.64 -3.64 -13.41
C GLU A 127 -4.12 -3.12 -12.06
N PRO A 128 -2.83 -3.33 -11.73
CA PRO A 128 -2.24 -2.75 -10.53
C PRO A 128 -1.94 -1.28 -10.72
N LEU A 129 -2.08 -0.52 -9.66
CA LEU A 129 -1.72 0.89 -9.55
C LEU A 129 -0.98 1.11 -8.22
N LEU A 130 0.21 1.68 -8.25
CA LEU A 130 0.98 2.00 -7.05
C LEU A 130 0.88 3.49 -6.75
N VAL A 131 0.41 3.83 -5.55
CA VAL A 131 0.20 5.22 -5.13
C VAL A 131 1.13 5.58 -3.98
N PHE A 132 1.96 6.60 -4.18
CA PHE A 132 2.84 7.12 -3.15
C PHE A 132 2.26 8.35 -2.48
N VAL A 133 2.02 8.24 -1.17
CA VAL A 133 1.62 9.36 -0.32
C VAL A 133 2.86 9.91 0.37
N GLY A 134 3.12 11.17 0.18
CA GLY A 134 4.34 11.80 0.69
C GLY A 134 5.55 11.59 -0.22
N GLY A 135 6.65 12.25 0.11
CA GLY A 135 7.85 12.26 -0.72
C GLY A 135 7.69 13.03 -2.04
N ARG A 136 8.75 13.07 -2.82
CA ARG A 136 8.78 13.65 -4.16
C ARG A 136 8.89 12.53 -5.19
N LEU A 137 7.82 12.33 -5.96
CA LEU A 137 7.76 11.31 -6.99
C LEU A 137 8.30 11.87 -8.32
N GLU A 138 9.36 11.22 -8.84
CA GLU A 138 9.91 11.44 -10.18
C GLU A 138 9.59 10.23 -11.08
N GLY A 139 9.08 10.51 -12.28
CA GLY A 139 8.51 9.49 -13.16
C GLY A 139 7.10 9.06 -12.76
N ARG A 140 6.48 8.27 -13.62
CA ARG A 140 5.06 7.85 -13.45
C ARG A 140 4.82 6.40 -13.79
N ARG A 141 5.88 5.61 -14.01
CA ARG A 141 5.73 4.22 -14.45
C ARG A 141 6.97 3.39 -14.18
N VAL A 142 6.76 2.14 -13.79
CA VAL A 142 7.79 1.09 -13.74
C VAL A 142 7.36 -0.03 -14.67
N GLY A 143 7.99 -0.14 -15.85
CA GLY A 143 7.52 -1.03 -16.89
C GLY A 143 6.06 -0.72 -17.25
N ARG A 144 5.14 -1.65 -16.99
CA ARG A 144 3.69 -1.48 -17.24
C ARG A 144 2.92 -0.98 -16.01
N LEU A 145 3.53 -0.94 -14.83
CA LEU A 145 2.91 -0.51 -13.59
C LEU A 145 2.86 1.02 -13.51
N PRO A 146 1.69 1.65 -13.48
CA PRO A 146 1.57 3.08 -13.17
C PRO A 146 1.96 3.35 -11.71
N VAL A 147 2.66 4.46 -11.50
CA VAL A 147 3.08 4.94 -10.17
C VAL A 147 2.67 6.40 -10.07
N LEU A 148 1.75 6.72 -9.18
CA LEU A 148 1.10 8.04 -9.15
C LEU A 148 1.10 8.64 -7.73
N PRO A 149 1.07 9.97 -7.61
CA PRO A 149 0.67 10.62 -6.37
C PRO A 149 -0.87 10.62 -6.27
N PRO A 150 -1.44 10.75 -5.05
CA PRO A 150 -2.90 10.66 -4.84
C PRO A 150 -3.73 11.57 -5.74
N GLU A 151 -3.29 12.80 -5.94
CA GLU A 151 -4.00 13.83 -6.71
C GLU A 151 -4.14 13.50 -8.21
N GLU A 152 -3.31 12.64 -8.76
CA GLU A 152 -3.35 12.24 -10.17
C GLU A 152 -4.22 11.00 -10.41
N VAL A 153 -4.53 10.21 -9.38
CA VAL A 153 -5.21 8.91 -9.52
C VAL A 153 -6.58 9.05 -10.17
N GLY A 154 -7.40 9.98 -9.69
CA GLY A 154 -8.75 10.18 -10.22
C GLY A 154 -8.77 10.58 -11.69
N ALA A 155 -7.87 11.49 -12.10
CA ALA A 155 -7.73 11.90 -13.50
C ALA A 155 -7.23 10.76 -14.38
N TYR A 156 -6.25 10.00 -13.89
CA TYR A 156 -5.71 8.81 -14.56
C TYR A 156 -6.81 7.79 -14.86
N LEU A 157 -7.58 7.37 -13.86
CA LEU A 157 -8.64 6.37 -14.01
C LEU A 157 -9.72 6.81 -14.99
N ARG A 158 -10.19 8.06 -14.91
CA ARG A 158 -11.21 8.62 -15.83
C ARG A 158 -10.69 8.82 -17.27
N GLY A 159 -9.38 8.99 -17.44
CA GLY A 159 -8.77 9.15 -18.76
C GLY A 159 -8.59 7.84 -19.55
N LEU A 160 -8.78 6.69 -18.91
CA LEU A 160 -8.65 5.40 -19.55
C LEU A 160 -9.92 5.06 -20.39
N PRO A 161 -9.78 4.33 -21.50
CA PRO A 161 -10.92 3.90 -22.30
C PRO A 161 -11.80 2.92 -21.52
N ALA A 162 -13.11 2.95 -21.78
CA ALA A 162 -14.04 1.97 -21.23
C ALA A 162 -13.74 0.57 -21.78
N ARG A 163 -13.63 -0.41 -20.86
CA ARG A 163 -13.30 -1.82 -21.17
C ARG A 163 -14.21 -2.81 -20.44
N LEU A 164 -14.92 -2.34 -19.40
CA LEU A 164 -15.79 -3.17 -18.58
C LEU A 164 -17.24 -2.78 -18.82
N SER A 165 -18.09 -3.74 -19.13
CA SER A 165 -19.52 -3.51 -19.25
C SER A 165 -20.15 -3.25 -17.90
N PHE A 166 -21.30 -2.57 -17.88
CA PHE A 166 -22.03 -2.29 -16.64
C PHE A 166 -22.41 -3.57 -15.88
N THR A 167 -22.84 -4.61 -16.61
CA THR A 167 -23.22 -5.91 -16.03
C THR A 167 -22.01 -6.61 -15.37
N GLU A 168 -20.85 -6.58 -16.03
CA GLU A 168 -19.62 -7.13 -15.44
C GLU A 168 -19.18 -6.34 -14.22
N ALA A 169 -19.23 -5.00 -14.29
CA ALA A 169 -18.91 -4.14 -13.15
C ALA A 169 -19.82 -4.43 -11.94
N GLN A 170 -21.13 -4.65 -12.16
CA GLN A 170 -22.06 -5.04 -11.10
C GLN A 170 -21.72 -6.42 -10.52
N ARG A 171 -21.44 -7.42 -11.37
CA ARG A 171 -21.04 -8.77 -10.94
C ARG A 171 -19.78 -8.73 -10.08
N VAL A 172 -18.75 -8.04 -10.55
CA VAL A 172 -17.48 -7.88 -9.83
C VAL A 172 -17.68 -7.17 -8.50
N SER A 173 -18.46 -6.09 -8.49
CA SER A 173 -18.76 -5.34 -7.27
C SER A 173 -19.44 -6.22 -6.23
N LYS A 174 -20.41 -7.05 -6.62
CA LYS A 174 -21.09 -7.97 -5.71
C LYS A 174 -20.15 -9.02 -5.10
N LEU A 175 -19.16 -9.51 -5.87
CA LEU A 175 -18.15 -10.43 -5.34
C LEU A 175 -17.24 -9.74 -4.31
N LEU A 176 -16.89 -8.46 -4.55
CA LEU A 176 -16.06 -7.68 -3.64
C LEU A 176 -16.79 -7.31 -2.35
N GLU A 177 -18.10 -7.02 -2.37
CA GLU A 177 -18.91 -6.73 -1.18
C GLU A 177 -18.79 -7.83 -0.11
N GLY A 178 -18.65 -9.09 -0.51
CA GLY A 178 -18.47 -10.21 0.41
C GLY A 178 -17.05 -10.36 0.98
N ARG A 179 -16.11 -9.48 0.61
CA ARG A 179 -14.68 -9.57 0.97
C ARG A 179 -14.13 -8.32 1.64
N VAL A 180 -14.93 -7.27 1.79
CA VAL A 180 -14.58 -6.06 2.55
C VAL A 180 -14.66 -6.37 4.03
N ARG A 181 -13.67 -5.92 4.81
CA ARG A 181 -13.61 -6.06 6.28
C ARG A 181 -14.19 -4.86 7.00
#